data_20bc766ae9db7b3a819c08c0928d674c
#
_entry.id   20bc766ae9db7b3a819c08c0928d674c
#
_cell.length_a   1.000
_cell.length_b   1.000
_cell.length_c   1.000
_cell.angle_alpha   90.00
_cell.angle_beta   90.00
_cell.angle_gamma   90.00
#
_symmetry.space_group_name_H-M   'P 1'
#
loop_
_entity.id
_entity.type
_entity.pdbx_description
1 polymer ?
#
loop_
_entity_poly.entity_id
_entity_poly.type
_entity_poly.pdbx_seq_one_letter_code
_entity_poly.pdbx_strand_id
1 'polypeptide(L)'
;AVEVSAQPDYPDMDVLGKADSIASLYPKHTLTDLKSLSQKLTEPLSTDTEKFRAIYRWVCSNIENDYGLYTKNKKQREKLRGNAEELHAWNESFGPRVFRKLLDEQKTVCTGYAYLIRELAKHADIPCEIINGYGRTAQANVGGEGIPNHSWNAVKLDDRWYLCDATWSSGLVDPQKQGFMQQYSDSYFLTTPSDFARNHHPLDTAWLLTAEKQTLNEFLNAPLIYREALDQNVLPSSPETFNVEAKRKEPVQFQFQSPGPVDRVELQIVKGSSVTNIQSQAYKRDNGMYVIDYAFPHKGTYVLHFRMKGAYIFTYEVKVSK
;
A
#
# COMPACT_ATOMS: atom_id res chain seq x y z
N ALA A 1 4.26 -23.93 9.11
CA ALA A 1 5.25 -23.13 8.40
C ALA A 1 4.64 -22.74 7.06
N VAL A 2 4.66 -21.44 6.70
CA VAL A 2 4.21 -20.98 5.38
C VAL A 2 5.33 -21.37 4.41
N GLU A 3 5.06 -22.34 3.52
CA GLU A 3 6.01 -22.68 2.46
C GLU A 3 6.06 -21.55 1.43
N VAL A 4 7.24 -20.97 1.22
CA VAL A 4 7.51 -20.02 0.14
C VAL A 4 7.84 -20.86 -1.10
N SER A 5 6.86 -21.10 -1.96
CA SER A 5 7.10 -21.67 -3.30
C SER A 5 7.71 -20.61 -4.23
N ALA A 6 8.34 -21.05 -5.34
CA ALA A 6 8.81 -20.17 -6.43
C ALA A 6 7.73 -19.14 -6.81
N GLN A 7 8.17 -17.97 -7.33
CA GLN A 7 7.28 -16.86 -7.69
C GLN A 7 5.97 -17.38 -8.31
N PRO A 8 4.81 -17.06 -7.71
CA PRO A 8 3.54 -17.57 -8.23
C PRO A 8 3.26 -16.98 -9.60
N ASP A 9 2.67 -17.77 -10.51
CA ASP A 9 2.00 -17.24 -11.68
C ASP A 9 0.80 -16.41 -11.16
N TYR A 10 0.88 -15.10 -11.34
CA TYR A 10 -0.20 -14.20 -10.93
C TYR A 10 -1.40 -14.39 -11.86
N PRO A 11 -2.63 -14.31 -11.31
CA PRO A 11 -3.82 -14.42 -12.13
C PRO A 11 -3.81 -13.39 -13.27
N ASP A 12 -4.18 -13.84 -14.46
CA ASP A 12 -4.40 -12.93 -15.57
C ASP A 12 -5.58 -12.00 -15.23
N MET A 13 -5.28 -10.71 -15.05
CA MET A 13 -6.27 -9.72 -14.65
C MET A 13 -7.37 -9.52 -15.71
N ASP A 14 -7.09 -9.83 -16.98
CA ASP A 14 -8.04 -9.68 -18.07
C ASP A 14 -9.21 -10.67 -17.96
N VAL A 15 -9.02 -11.82 -17.30
CA VAL A 15 -10.10 -12.82 -17.10
C VAL A 15 -11.04 -12.50 -15.93
N LEU A 16 -10.73 -11.51 -15.10
CA LEU A 16 -11.49 -11.16 -13.90
C LEU A 16 -12.68 -10.22 -14.15
N GLY A 17 -12.90 -9.78 -15.39
CA GLY A 17 -13.98 -8.85 -15.75
C GLY A 17 -15.40 -9.35 -15.40
N LYS A 18 -15.64 -10.69 -15.43
CA LYS A 18 -16.91 -11.28 -14.98
C LYS A 18 -17.12 -11.07 -13.48
N ALA A 19 -16.11 -11.28 -12.68
CA ALA A 19 -16.15 -11.09 -11.23
C ALA A 19 -16.43 -9.63 -10.87
N ASP A 20 -15.76 -8.68 -11.55
CA ASP A 20 -15.99 -7.23 -11.37
C ASP A 20 -17.44 -6.84 -11.75
N SER A 21 -17.99 -7.42 -12.81
CA SER A 21 -19.36 -7.19 -13.22
C SER A 21 -20.35 -7.70 -12.16
N ILE A 22 -20.14 -8.90 -11.60
CA ILE A 22 -20.98 -9.45 -10.52
C ILE A 22 -20.89 -8.57 -9.27
N ALA A 23 -19.71 -8.11 -8.88
CA ALA A 23 -19.54 -7.21 -7.74
C ALA A 23 -20.38 -5.93 -7.89
N SER A 24 -20.54 -5.41 -9.10
CA SER A 24 -21.32 -4.21 -9.39
C SER A 24 -22.86 -4.37 -9.30
N LEU A 25 -23.37 -5.62 -9.30
CA LEU A 25 -24.81 -5.88 -9.26
C LEU A 25 -25.42 -5.66 -7.88
N TYR A 26 -24.63 -5.62 -6.83
CA TYR A 26 -25.12 -5.56 -5.44
C TYR A 26 -24.62 -4.31 -4.68
N PRO A 27 -24.83 -3.09 -5.20
CA PRO A 27 -24.37 -1.88 -4.53
C PRO A 27 -25.06 -1.73 -3.17
N LYS A 28 -24.29 -1.35 -2.17
CA LYS A 28 -24.79 -1.07 -0.80
C LYS A 28 -25.60 -2.21 -0.17
N HIS A 29 -25.29 -3.48 -0.49
CA HIS A 29 -25.89 -4.63 0.18
C HIS A 29 -25.66 -4.50 1.70
N THR A 30 -26.66 -4.90 2.51
CA THR A 30 -26.51 -4.87 3.97
C THR A 30 -25.41 -5.80 4.46
N LEU A 31 -24.69 -5.37 5.49
CA LEU A 31 -23.64 -6.16 6.16
C LEU A 31 -24.18 -7.01 7.33
N THR A 32 -25.48 -6.99 7.59
CA THR A 32 -26.11 -7.83 8.62
C THR A 32 -26.26 -9.29 8.18
N ASP A 33 -26.15 -9.57 6.87
CA ASP A 33 -26.19 -10.92 6.30
C ASP A 33 -25.03 -11.12 5.32
N LEU A 34 -23.83 -11.35 5.88
CA LEU A 34 -22.62 -11.58 5.09
C LEU A 34 -22.66 -12.88 4.29
N LYS A 35 -23.38 -13.90 4.79
CA LYS A 35 -23.52 -15.16 4.09
C LYS A 35 -24.28 -14.98 2.77
N SER A 36 -25.41 -14.29 2.79
CA SER A 36 -26.19 -13.99 1.58
C SER A 36 -25.37 -13.13 0.60
N LEU A 37 -24.63 -12.14 1.09
CA LEU A 37 -23.77 -11.32 0.25
C LEU A 37 -22.68 -12.16 -0.41
N SER A 38 -21.96 -12.97 0.36
CA SER A 38 -20.91 -13.85 -0.17
C SER A 38 -21.45 -14.79 -1.24
N GLN A 39 -22.58 -15.45 -1.00
CA GLN A 39 -23.22 -16.33 -1.97
C GLN A 39 -23.56 -15.60 -3.28
N LYS A 40 -24.17 -14.43 -3.21
CA LYS A 40 -24.50 -13.61 -4.40
C LYS A 40 -23.29 -13.24 -5.22
N LEU A 41 -22.16 -12.95 -4.55
CA LEU A 41 -20.90 -12.55 -5.20
C LEU A 41 -20.17 -13.76 -5.82
N THR A 42 -20.35 -14.97 -5.27
CA THR A 42 -19.46 -16.10 -5.59
C THR A 42 -20.17 -17.23 -6.37
N GLU A 43 -21.48 -17.44 -6.15
CA GLU A 43 -22.22 -18.54 -6.79
C GLU A 43 -22.13 -18.57 -8.33
N PRO A 44 -22.15 -17.45 -9.06
CA PRO A 44 -22.02 -17.45 -10.52
C PRO A 44 -20.59 -17.67 -11.05
N LEU A 45 -19.60 -17.88 -10.17
CA LEU A 45 -18.17 -17.95 -10.48
C LEU A 45 -17.62 -19.35 -10.23
N SER A 46 -16.61 -19.73 -11.02
CA SER A 46 -16.12 -21.10 -11.03
C SER A 46 -14.86 -21.31 -10.20
N THR A 47 -13.92 -20.36 -10.25
CA THR A 47 -12.62 -20.48 -9.57
C THR A 47 -12.58 -19.67 -8.28
N ASP A 48 -11.76 -20.08 -7.33
CA ASP A 48 -11.63 -19.34 -6.07
C ASP A 48 -11.00 -17.95 -6.30
N THR A 49 -10.16 -17.80 -7.30
CA THR A 49 -9.62 -16.51 -7.73
C THR A 49 -10.72 -15.55 -8.21
N GLU A 50 -11.64 -16.00 -9.07
CA GLU A 50 -12.79 -15.20 -9.50
C GLU A 50 -13.71 -14.83 -8.33
N LYS A 51 -14.03 -15.82 -7.48
CA LYS A 51 -14.86 -15.60 -6.27
C LYS A 51 -14.23 -14.56 -5.33
N PHE A 52 -12.93 -14.71 -5.05
CA PHE A 52 -12.22 -13.77 -4.22
C PHE A 52 -12.14 -12.38 -4.88
N ARG A 53 -11.95 -12.29 -6.20
CA ARG A 53 -12.02 -11.03 -6.94
C ARG A 53 -13.34 -10.32 -6.76
N ALA A 54 -14.46 -11.02 -6.89
CA ALA A 54 -15.79 -10.42 -6.73
C ALA A 54 -15.99 -9.88 -5.30
N ILE A 55 -15.59 -10.63 -4.28
CA ILE A 55 -15.59 -10.19 -2.88
C ILE A 55 -14.74 -8.93 -2.71
N TYR A 56 -13.50 -8.97 -3.17
CA TYR A 56 -12.54 -7.87 -3.03
C TYR A 56 -13.02 -6.59 -3.72
N ARG A 57 -13.47 -6.72 -4.99
CA ARG A 57 -14.03 -5.59 -5.75
C ARG A 57 -15.25 -4.99 -5.08
N TRP A 58 -16.16 -5.85 -4.58
CA TRP A 58 -17.35 -5.38 -3.89
C TRP A 58 -16.96 -4.56 -2.64
N VAL A 59 -16.07 -5.07 -1.80
CA VAL A 59 -15.60 -4.37 -0.59
C VAL A 59 -14.95 -3.05 -0.95
N CYS A 60 -14.02 -3.04 -1.91
CA CYS A 60 -13.34 -1.81 -2.32
C CYS A 60 -14.29 -0.76 -2.93
N SER A 61 -15.41 -1.16 -3.52
CA SER A 61 -16.34 -0.26 -4.19
C SER A 61 -17.47 0.25 -3.30
N ASN A 62 -17.79 -0.48 -2.20
CA ASN A 62 -18.97 -0.18 -1.38
C ASN A 62 -18.61 0.29 0.03
N ILE A 63 -17.38 0.08 0.49
CA ILE A 63 -16.93 0.49 1.81
C ILE A 63 -16.05 1.74 1.68
N GLU A 64 -16.35 2.76 2.49
CA GLU A 64 -15.57 4.01 2.53
C GLU A 64 -14.57 4.01 3.70
N ASN A 65 -13.40 4.60 3.49
CA ASN A 65 -12.49 4.84 4.61
C ASN A 65 -13.00 6.00 5.47
N ASP A 66 -13.15 5.77 6.78
CA ASP A 66 -13.57 6.81 7.72
C ASP A 66 -12.38 7.67 8.14
N TYR A 67 -12.24 8.84 7.53
CA TYR A 67 -11.18 9.78 7.82
C TYR A 67 -11.17 10.23 9.30
N GLY A 68 -12.32 10.38 9.91
CA GLY A 68 -12.46 10.78 11.33
C GLY A 68 -11.93 9.68 12.27
N LEU A 69 -12.32 8.42 12.06
CA LEU A 69 -11.78 7.28 12.80
C LEU A 69 -10.29 7.10 12.52
N TYR A 70 -9.86 7.23 11.26
CA TYR A 70 -8.45 7.13 10.88
C TYR A 70 -7.58 8.14 11.63
N THR A 71 -7.93 9.42 11.58
CA THR A 71 -7.16 10.49 12.21
C THR A 71 -7.16 10.38 13.74
N LYS A 72 -8.29 9.99 14.34
CA LYS A 72 -8.39 9.75 15.78
C LYS A 72 -7.50 8.59 16.21
N ASN A 73 -7.54 7.47 15.49
CA ASN A 73 -6.72 6.31 15.80
C ASN A 73 -5.23 6.63 15.64
N LYS A 74 -4.83 7.32 14.55
CA LYS A 74 -3.46 7.75 14.31
C LYS A 74 -2.92 8.60 15.47
N LYS A 75 -3.63 9.68 15.86
CA LYS A 75 -3.24 10.55 16.95
C LYS A 75 -3.08 9.80 18.28
N GLN A 76 -4.00 8.87 18.57
CA GLN A 76 -3.96 8.13 19.83
C GLN A 76 -2.78 7.14 19.85
N ARG A 77 -2.52 6.44 18.74
CA ARG A 77 -1.36 5.54 18.63
C ARG A 77 -0.02 6.28 18.75
N GLU A 78 0.09 7.46 18.15
CA GLU A 78 1.27 8.32 18.30
C GLU A 78 1.46 8.75 19.78
N LYS A 79 0.38 9.14 20.46
CA LYS A 79 0.40 9.51 21.89
C LYS A 79 0.82 8.36 22.80
N LEU A 80 0.39 7.14 22.47
CA LEU A 80 0.63 5.93 23.25
C LEU A 80 1.91 5.18 22.80
N ARG A 81 2.73 5.80 21.95
CA ARG A 81 4.01 5.26 21.51
C ARG A 81 4.87 4.94 22.75
N GLY A 82 5.35 3.69 22.84
CA GLY A 82 6.15 3.23 23.98
C GLY A 82 5.37 2.73 25.19
N ASN A 83 4.03 2.81 25.17
CA ASN A 83 3.17 2.22 26.22
C ASN A 83 2.28 1.12 25.62
N ALA A 84 2.81 -0.12 25.61
CA ALA A 84 2.14 -1.26 24.99
C ALA A 84 0.80 -1.61 25.68
N GLU A 85 0.71 -1.46 26.99
CA GLU A 85 -0.50 -1.77 27.76
C GLU A 85 -1.64 -0.80 27.42
N GLU A 86 -1.38 0.51 27.45
CA GLU A 86 -2.37 1.52 27.09
C GLU A 86 -2.76 1.43 25.61
N LEU A 87 -1.80 1.09 24.72
CA LEU A 87 -2.08 0.87 23.30
C LEU A 87 -3.00 -0.34 23.09
N HIS A 88 -2.78 -1.41 23.85
CA HIS A 88 -3.67 -2.58 23.83
C HIS A 88 -5.07 -2.19 24.30
N ALA A 89 -5.20 -1.54 25.47
CA ALA A 89 -6.48 -1.06 25.97
C ALA A 89 -7.21 -0.11 25.00
N TRP A 90 -6.47 0.76 24.32
CA TRP A 90 -7.04 1.59 23.26
C TRP A 90 -7.61 0.75 22.11
N ASN A 91 -6.85 -0.22 21.60
CA ASN A 91 -7.30 -1.07 20.49
C ASN A 91 -8.57 -1.84 20.85
N GLU A 92 -8.64 -2.40 22.07
CA GLU A 92 -9.83 -3.08 22.62
C GLU A 92 -11.05 -2.15 22.66
N SER A 93 -10.88 -0.92 23.13
CA SER A 93 -11.96 0.05 23.21
C SER A 93 -12.37 0.65 21.84
N PHE A 94 -11.45 0.68 20.91
CA PHE A 94 -11.66 1.27 19.59
C PHE A 94 -12.35 0.31 18.62
N GLY A 95 -12.07 -0.99 18.72
CA GLY A 95 -12.63 -2.03 17.86
C GLY A 95 -14.16 -1.98 17.72
N PRO A 96 -14.94 -1.97 18.81
CA PRO A 96 -16.40 -1.91 18.72
C PRO A 96 -16.95 -0.70 17.96
N ARG A 97 -16.25 0.45 17.99
CA ARG A 97 -16.65 1.65 17.21
C ARG A 97 -16.41 1.47 15.72
N VAL A 98 -15.27 0.85 15.36
CA VAL A 98 -14.92 0.53 13.96
C VAL A 98 -15.97 -0.39 13.36
N PHE A 99 -16.34 -1.46 14.08
CA PHE A 99 -17.32 -2.42 13.58
C PHE A 99 -18.74 -1.87 13.53
N ARG A 100 -19.14 -1.06 14.51
CA ARG A 100 -20.45 -0.39 14.46
C ARG A 100 -20.57 0.49 13.22
N LYS A 101 -19.59 1.34 12.96
CA LYS A 101 -19.59 2.19 11.76
C LYS A 101 -19.57 1.38 10.45
N LEU A 102 -18.83 0.27 10.43
CA LEU A 102 -18.85 -0.63 9.29
C LEU A 102 -20.27 -1.15 9.01
N LEU A 103 -20.96 -1.65 10.02
CA LEU A 103 -22.30 -2.23 9.89
C LEU A 103 -23.38 -1.18 9.57
N ASP A 104 -23.33 -0.02 10.26
CA ASP A 104 -24.38 0.98 10.18
C ASP A 104 -24.23 1.94 9.00
N GLU A 105 -22.96 2.31 8.66
CA GLU A 105 -22.66 3.36 7.71
C GLU A 105 -21.85 2.88 6.49
N GLN A 106 -21.41 1.62 6.47
CA GLN A 106 -20.46 1.07 5.48
C GLN A 106 -19.17 1.90 5.40
N LYS A 107 -18.72 2.41 6.56
CA LYS A 107 -17.49 3.18 6.74
C LYS A 107 -16.61 2.55 7.80
N THR A 108 -15.32 2.47 7.54
CA THR A 108 -14.40 1.82 8.46
C THR A 108 -12.95 2.30 8.25
N VAL A 109 -12.00 1.68 8.96
CA VAL A 109 -10.56 1.80 8.77
C VAL A 109 -9.99 0.42 8.39
N CYS A 110 -8.69 0.30 8.16
CA CYS A 110 -8.00 -0.91 7.69
C CYS A 110 -8.46 -2.20 8.40
N THR A 111 -8.62 -2.17 9.73
CA THR A 111 -9.08 -3.33 10.51
C THR A 111 -10.46 -3.83 10.07
N GLY A 112 -11.40 -2.93 9.78
CA GLY A 112 -12.73 -3.31 9.32
C GLY A 112 -12.74 -3.82 7.87
N TYR A 113 -11.92 -3.25 6.99
CA TYR A 113 -11.71 -3.79 5.64
C TYR A 113 -11.18 -5.22 5.70
N ALA A 114 -10.09 -5.44 6.45
CA ALA A 114 -9.47 -6.76 6.56
C ALA A 114 -10.43 -7.80 7.18
N TYR A 115 -11.21 -7.40 8.19
CA TYR A 115 -12.25 -8.24 8.78
C TYR A 115 -13.32 -8.63 7.76
N LEU A 116 -13.85 -7.66 7.00
CA LEU A 116 -14.93 -7.91 6.05
C LEU A 116 -14.48 -8.83 4.91
N ILE A 117 -13.28 -8.62 4.37
CA ILE A 117 -12.66 -9.52 3.37
C ILE A 117 -12.59 -10.95 3.91
N ARG A 118 -12.06 -11.13 5.14
CA ARG A 118 -11.92 -12.46 5.74
C ARG A 118 -13.29 -13.14 5.95
N GLU A 119 -14.28 -12.44 6.48
CA GLU A 119 -15.59 -13.04 6.75
C GLU A 119 -16.34 -13.41 5.46
N LEU A 120 -16.27 -12.57 4.43
CA LEU A 120 -16.87 -12.89 3.13
C LEU A 120 -16.13 -14.06 2.46
N ALA A 121 -14.80 -14.11 2.49
CA ALA A 121 -13.99 -15.22 1.98
C ALA A 121 -14.34 -16.54 2.71
N LYS A 122 -14.47 -16.49 4.04
CA LYS A 122 -14.88 -17.63 4.86
C LYS A 122 -16.23 -18.22 4.45
N HIS A 123 -17.22 -17.39 4.10
CA HIS A 123 -18.51 -17.85 3.61
C HIS A 123 -18.47 -18.44 2.19
N ALA A 124 -17.36 -18.24 1.48
CA ALA A 124 -17.07 -18.85 0.19
C ALA A 124 -16.09 -20.04 0.28
N ASP A 125 -15.78 -20.51 1.51
CA ASP A 125 -14.81 -21.57 1.81
C ASP A 125 -13.38 -21.25 1.33
N ILE A 126 -13.02 -19.96 1.23
CA ILE A 126 -11.69 -19.49 0.84
C ILE A 126 -10.90 -19.12 2.10
N PRO A 127 -9.76 -19.80 2.40
CA PRO A 127 -8.93 -19.47 3.55
C PRO A 127 -8.34 -18.05 3.42
N CYS A 128 -8.56 -17.23 4.44
CA CYS A 128 -8.12 -15.84 4.45
C CYS A 128 -7.74 -15.39 5.87
N GLU A 129 -6.54 -14.82 6.03
CA GLU A 129 -6.01 -14.37 7.30
C GLU A 129 -5.91 -12.85 7.36
N ILE A 130 -6.02 -12.29 8.57
CA ILE A 130 -5.76 -10.88 8.83
C ILE A 130 -4.32 -10.73 9.28
N ILE A 131 -3.56 -9.93 8.58
CA ILE A 131 -2.18 -9.63 8.88
C ILE A 131 -2.09 -8.23 9.48
N ASN A 132 -1.42 -8.10 10.62
CA ASN A 132 -1.15 -6.83 11.27
C ASN A 132 0.32 -6.44 11.10
N GLY A 133 0.58 -5.16 10.93
CA GLY A 133 1.95 -4.70 10.75
C GLY A 133 2.08 -3.20 10.54
N TYR A 134 3.13 -2.85 9.83
CA TYR A 134 3.52 -1.49 9.51
C TYR A 134 3.12 -1.16 8.08
N GLY A 135 2.20 -0.22 7.91
CA GLY A 135 1.93 0.42 6.62
C GLY A 135 2.77 1.70 6.51
N ARG A 136 3.48 1.87 5.40
CA ARG A 136 4.39 2.99 5.17
C ARG A 136 3.79 4.00 4.22
N THR A 137 3.69 5.24 4.67
CA THR A 137 3.17 6.38 3.89
C THR A 137 4.05 7.59 4.12
N ALA A 138 3.86 8.68 3.37
CA ALA A 138 4.58 9.93 3.60
C ALA A 138 4.43 10.51 5.03
N GLN A 139 3.42 10.09 5.78
CA GLN A 139 3.13 10.57 7.13
C GLN A 139 3.34 9.52 8.23
N ALA A 140 3.80 8.31 7.88
CA ALA A 140 3.96 7.22 8.85
C ALA A 140 5.05 6.24 8.43
N ASN A 141 5.82 5.77 9.41
CA ASN A 141 6.83 4.74 9.25
C ASN A 141 7.92 5.07 8.22
N VAL A 142 8.37 6.32 8.21
CA VAL A 142 9.52 6.80 7.45
C VAL A 142 10.67 7.04 8.42
N GLY A 143 11.64 6.12 8.45
CA GLY A 143 12.72 6.11 9.44
C GLY A 143 12.26 5.77 10.87
N GLY A 144 13.19 5.87 11.83
CA GLY A 144 12.93 5.65 13.25
C GLY A 144 12.63 4.20 13.63
N GLU A 145 11.83 4.01 14.69
CA GLU A 145 11.48 2.69 15.21
C GLU A 145 10.20 2.11 14.59
N GLY A 146 9.44 2.94 13.90
CA GLY A 146 8.13 2.57 13.37
C GLY A 146 7.04 2.38 14.42
N ILE A 147 5.79 2.31 13.97
CA ILE A 147 4.62 1.96 14.80
C ILE A 147 3.72 1.04 13.98
N PRO A 148 3.34 -0.15 14.50
CA PRO A 148 2.32 -0.97 13.85
C PRO A 148 1.02 -0.19 13.70
N ASN A 149 0.59 0.08 12.48
CA ASN A 149 -0.49 1.02 12.19
C ASN A 149 -1.49 0.53 11.16
N HIS A 150 -1.30 -0.68 10.62
CA HIS A 150 -2.06 -1.16 9.48
C HIS A 150 -2.44 -2.63 9.59
N SER A 151 -3.52 -3.00 8.88
CA SER A 151 -3.99 -4.37 8.76
C SER A 151 -4.42 -4.63 7.32
N TRP A 152 -4.10 -5.81 6.80
CA TRP A 152 -4.41 -6.29 5.46
C TRP A 152 -4.73 -7.78 5.46
N ASN A 153 -4.82 -8.42 4.30
CA ASN A 153 -5.12 -9.84 4.24
C ASN A 153 -4.05 -10.64 3.49
N ALA A 154 -3.92 -11.90 3.92
CA ALA A 154 -3.38 -12.97 3.10
C ALA A 154 -4.53 -13.92 2.75
N VAL A 155 -4.64 -14.32 1.48
CA VAL A 155 -5.65 -15.23 0.97
C VAL A 155 -4.99 -16.44 0.33
N LYS A 156 -5.56 -17.63 0.54
CA LYS A 156 -5.04 -18.86 -0.05
C LYS A 156 -5.88 -19.25 -1.27
N LEU A 157 -5.28 -19.18 -2.45
CA LEU A 157 -5.89 -19.54 -3.72
C LEU A 157 -5.01 -20.61 -4.38
N ASP A 158 -5.62 -21.68 -4.89
CA ASP A 158 -4.91 -22.81 -5.54
C ASP A 158 -3.70 -23.30 -4.71
N ASP A 159 -3.93 -23.51 -3.39
CA ASP A 159 -2.95 -23.92 -2.39
C ASP A 159 -1.77 -22.95 -2.14
N ARG A 160 -1.81 -21.73 -2.65
CA ARG A 160 -0.79 -20.70 -2.46
C ARG A 160 -1.34 -19.47 -1.73
N TRP A 161 -0.48 -18.84 -0.92
CA TRP A 161 -0.81 -17.60 -0.24
C TRP A 161 -0.47 -16.38 -1.09
N TYR A 162 -1.40 -15.44 -1.15
CA TYR A 162 -1.28 -14.14 -1.83
C TYR A 162 -1.61 -13.01 -0.86
N LEU A 163 -1.00 -11.84 -1.06
CA LEU A 163 -1.24 -10.65 -0.24
C LEU A 163 -2.18 -9.68 -0.94
N CYS A 164 -3.06 -9.04 -0.17
CA CYS A 164 -3.92 -7.99 -0.69
C CYS A 164 -4.31 -6.97 0.39
N ASP A 165 -4.56 -5.72 -0.01
CA ASP A 165 -5.01 -4.64 0.87
C ASP A 165 -6.20 -3.88 0.27
N ALA A 166 -7.40 -4.24 0.70
CA ALA A 166 -8.62 -3.61 0.24
C ALA A 166 -8.73 -2.12 0.68
N THR A 167 -8.07 -1.73 1.78
CA THR A 167 -8.06 -0.35 2.25
C THR A 167 -7.37 0.57 1.24
N TRP A 168 -6.17 0.19 0.81
CA TRP A 168 -5.37 1.00 -0.11
C TRP A 168 -5.80 0.83 -1.56
N SER A 169 -6.40 -0.31 -1.91
CA SER A 169 -7.05 -0.48 -3.22
C SER A 169 -8.31 0.35 -3.39
N SER A 170 -9.09 0.59 -2.32
CA SER A 170 -10.38 1.29 -2.43
C SER A 170 -10.24 2.77 -2.76
N GLY A 171 -9.15 3.43 -2.35
CA GLY A 171 -8.95 4.85 -2.62
C GLY A 171 -7.85 5.51 -1.81
N LEU A 172 -7.90 6.83 -1.77
CA LEU A 172 -6.89 7.68 -1.15
C LEU A 172 -7.51 8.55 -0.06
N VAL A 173 -6.76 8.74 1.01
CA VAL A 173 -7.05 9.77 2.01
C VAL A 173 -6.44 11.10 1.55
N ASP A 174 -7.27 12.12 1.39
CA ASP A 174 -6.84 13.48 1.08
C ASP A 174 -6.79 14.31 2.36
N PRO A 175 -5.60 14.59 2.93
CA PRO A 175 -5.48 15.39 4.16
C PRO A 175 -5.92 16.84 3.98
N GLN A 176 -5.85 17.39 2.76
CA GLN A 176 -6.25 18.78 2.49
C GLN A 176 -7.77 18.92 2.50
N LYS A 177 -8.48 17.95 1.91
CA LYS A 177 -9.95 17.89 1.92
C LYS A 177 -10.50 17.23 3.18
N GLN A 178 -9.63 16.73 4.06
CA GLN A 178 -9.99 15.99 5.28
C GLN A 178 -11.00 14.86 5.01
N GLY A 179 -10.79 14.12 3.93
CA GLY A 179 -11.73 13.13 3.47
C GLY A 179 -11.09 11.95 2.74
N PHE A 180 -11.95 10.99 2.41
CA PHE A 180 -11.63 9.85 1.58
C PHE A 180 -12.11 10.11 0.14
N MET A 181 -11.26 9.80 -0.80
CA MET A 181 -11.56 9.84 -2.23
C MET A 181 -11.53 8.41 -2.76
N GLN A 182 -12.72 7.88 -3.09
CA GLN A 182 -12.83 6.54 -3.65
C GLN A 182 -12.24 6.53 -5.06
N GLN A 183 -11.17 5.77 -5.21
CA GLN A 183 -10.46 5.60 -6.47
C GLN A 183 -9.78 4.23 -6.46
N TYR A 184 -10.49 3.24 -6.99
CA TYR A 184 -10.01 1.88 -7.01
C TYR A 184 -8.72 1.72 -7.83
N SER A 185 -7.82 0.85 -7.32
CA SER A 185 -6.61 0.40 -8.01
C SER A 185 -6.35 -1.07 -7.70
N ASP A 186 -5.85 -1.81 -8.70
CA ASP A 186 -5.42 -3.19 -8.55
C ASP A 186 -4.03 -3.35 -7.93
N SER A 187 -3.31 -2.25 -7.66
CA SER A 187 -1.93 -2.29 -7.14
C SER A 187 -1.73 -3.10 -5.87
N TYR A 188 -2.79 -3.31 -5.09
CA TYR A 188 -2.76 -4.11 -3.87
C TYR A 188 -3.68 -5.34 -3.93
N PHE A 189 -4.09 -5.77 -5.12
CA PHE A 189 -4.81 -7.01 -5.33
C PHE A 189 -3.85 -8.11 -5.76
N LEU A 190 -3.60 -9.09 -4.90
CA LEU A 190 -2.70 -10.24 -5.14
C LEU A 190 -1.32 -9.80 -5.67
N THR A 191 -0.80 -8.71 -5.15
CA THR A 191 0.47 -8.10 -5.56
C THR A 191 1.66 -9.01 -5.22
N THR A 192 2.75 -8.94 -6.01
CA THR A 192 3.95 -9.73 -5.73
C THR A 192 4.45 -9.45 -4.31
N PRO A 193 4.88 -10.46 -3.55
CA PRO A 193 5.36 -10.25 -2.19
C PRO A 193 6.47 -9.19 -2.08
N SER A 194 7.39 -9.14 -3.05
CA SER A 194 8.46 -8.15 -3.10
C SER A 194 7.96 -6.72 -3.28
N ASP A 195 6.94 -6.51 -4.11
CA ASP A 195 6.36 -5.18 -4.32
C ASP A 195 5.45 -4.77 -3.17
N PHE A 196 4.69 -5.73 -2.62
CA PHE A 196 3.86 -5.49 -1.44
C PHE A 196 4.71 -5.11 -0.21
N ALA A 197 5.87 -5.76 -0.02
CA ALA A 197 6.80 -5.49 1.07
C ALA A 197 7.45 -4.09 1.00
N ARG A 198 7.34 -3.36 -0.11
CA ARG A 198 7.89 -1.99 -0.22
C ARG A 198 7.18 -0.99 0.70
N ASN A 199 5.90 -1.23 1.00
CA ASN A 199 5.13 -0.36 1.90
C ASN A 199 4.26 -1.11 2.93
N HIS A 200 4.41 -2.44 3.04
CA HIS A 200 3.81 -3.28 4.07
C HIS A 200 4.85 -4.18 4.73
N HIS A 201 5.02 -4.10 6.04
CA HIS A 201 5.89 -5.02 6.78
C HIS A 201 5.10 -5.67 7.92
N PRO A 202 4.89 -7.01 7.90
CA PRO A 202 4.10 -7.71 8.90
C PRO A 202 4.82 -7.81 10.24
N LEU A 203 4.06 -7.89 11.34
CA LEU A 203 4.61 -8.19 12.67
C LEU A 203 5.24 -9.59 12.72
N ASP A 204 4.58 -10.57 12.12
CA ASP A 204 5.14 -11.90 11.86
C ASP A 204 5.71 -11.95 10.46
N THR A 205 7.03 -11.97 10.36
CA THR A 205 7.77 -11.96 9.08
C THR A 205 7.54 -13.18 8.21
N ALA A 206 6.90 -14.25 8.72
CA ALA A 206 6.45 -15.35 7.88
C ALA A 206 5.50 -14.88 6.77
N TRP A 207 4.71 -13.84 7.05
CA TRP A 207 3.76 -13.24 6.10
C TRP A 207 4.38 -12.25 5.11
N LEU A 208 5.70 -12.07 5.08
CA LEU A 208 6.36 -11.39 3.96
C LEU A 208 6.22 -12.18 2.65
N LEU A 209 6.11 -13.51 2.74
CA LEU A 209 6.03 -14.43 1.60
C LEU A 209 7.19 -14.31 0.60
N THR A 210 8.29 -13.64 0.99
CA THR A 210 9.52 -13.48 0.21
C THR A 210 10.54 -14.52 0.63
N ALA A 211 11.43 -14.93 -0.28
CA ALA A 211 12.53 -15.85 0.03
C ALA A 211 13.51 -15.19 1.02
N GLU A 212 13.91 -13.97 0.74
CA GLU A 212 14.71 -13.14 1.64
C GLU A 212 13.80 -12.31 2.52
N LYS A 213 14.05 -12.34 3.84
CA LYS A 213 13.23 -11.60 4.81
C LYS A 213 13.80 -10.20 5.01
N GLN A 214 13.09 -9.21 4.52
CA GLN A 214 13.37 -7.80 4.82
C GLN A 214 13.24 -7.53 6.31
N THR A 215 14.25 -6.92 6.92
CA THR A 215 14.16 -6.46 8.31
C THR A 215 13.28 -5.21 8.45
N LEU A 216 12.74 -4.97 9.65
CA LEU A 216 11.99 -3.74 9.91
C LEU A 216 12.83 -2.49 9.66
N ASN A 217 14.12 -2.52 10.00
CA ASN A 217 15.01 -1.38 9.77
C ASN A 217 15.20 -1.09 8.27
N GLU A 218 15.41 -2.10 7.45
CA GLU A 218 15.48 -1.94 5.98
C GLU A 218 14.17 -1.37 5.43
N PHE A 219 13.03 -1.91 5.86
CA PHE A 219 11.71 -1.41 5.47
C PHE A 219 11.51 0.07 5.81
N LEU A 220 11.81 0.49 7.04
CA LEU A 220 11.61 1.87 7.50
C LEU A 220 12.53 2.85 6.79
N ASN A 221 13.70 2.40 6.35
CA ASN A 221 14.73 3.24 5.73
C ASN A 221 14.80 3.10 4.19
N ALA A 222 14.00 2.26 3.56
CA ALA A 222 13.93 2.16 2.10
C ALA A 222 13.40 3.46 1.46
N PRO A 223 13.57 3.69 0.14
CA PRO A 223 12.91 4.79 -0.56
C PRO A 223 11.39 4.76 -0.35
N LEU A 224 10.78 5.93 -0.16
CA LEU A 224 9.33 6.00 -0.02
C LEU A 224 8.67 5.88 -1.39
N ILE A 225 7.81 4.88 -1.59
CA ILE A 225 7.03 4.73 -2.82
C ILE A 225 5.57 5.08 -2.58
N TYR A 226 4.88 5.49 -3.64
CA TYR A 226 3.43 5.75 -3.66
C TYR A 226 2.73 4.65 -4.46
N ARG A 227 1.41 4.55 -4.32
CA ARG A 227 0.59 3.59 -5.07
C ARG A 227 0.84 3.65 -6.57
N GLU A 228 1.00 4.85 -7.10
CA GLU A 228 1.25 5.11 -8.51
C GLU A 228 2.57 4.51 -9.02
N ALA A 229 3.53 4.25 -8.14
CA ALA A 229 4.74 3.50 -8.49
C ALA A 229 4.41 2.05 -8.84
N LEU A 230 3.51 1.42 -8.08
CA LEU A 230 3.01 0.08 -8.35
C LEU A 230 2.10 0.06 -9.58
N ASP A 231 1.15 1.00 -9.68
CA ASP A 231 0.23 1.14 -10.83
C ASP A 231 0.99 1.26 -12.17
N GLN A 232 2.12 1.97 -12.17
CA GLN A 232 2.95 2.19 -13.37
C GLN A 232 4.11 1.21 -13.48
N ASN A 233 4.32 0.35 -12.47
CA ASN A 233 5.47 -0.53 -12.34
C ASN A 233 6.81 0.24 -12.51
N VAL A 234 6.90 1.43 -11.89
CA VAL A 234 8.08 2.30 -11.88
C VAL A 234 8.67 2.31 -10.49
N LEU A 235 9.72 1.52 -10.28
CA LEU A 235 10.22 1.20 -8.96
C LEU A 235 11.66 1.65 -8.77
N PRO A 236 11.99 2.38 -7.68
CA PRO A 236 13.35 2.80 -7.40
C PRO A 236 14.24 1.61 -7.05
N SER A 237 15.51 1.66 -7.47
CA SER A 237 16.52 0.65 -7.20
C SER A 237 17.78 1.22 -6.53
N SER A 238 18.09 2.50 -6.76
CA SER A 238 19.25 3.15 -6.13
C SER A 238 19.01 4.67 -6.04
N PRO A 239 19.38 5.33 -4.95
CA PRO A 239 19.89 4.77 -3.67
C PRO A 239 18.88 3.82 -3.00
N GLU A 240 19.39 2.84 -2.23
CA GLU A 240 18.55 1.85 -1.54
C GLU A 240 17.90 2.42 -0.27
N THR A 241 18.37 3.56 0.22
CA THR A 241 17.86 4.21 1.43
C THR A 241 17.15 5.51 1.12
N PHE A 242 16.11 5.81 1.92
CA PHE A 242 15.36 7.07 1.86
C PHE A 242 16.26 8.29 2.12
N ASN A 243 17.17 8.18 3.10
CA ASN A 243 18.12 9.23 3.45
C ASN A 243 19.39 9.07 2.62
N VAL A 244 19.71 10.08 1.83
CA VAL A 244 20.86 10.11 0.92
C VAL A 244 21.81 11.23 1.34
N GLU A 245 23.08 10.89 1.54
CA GLU A 245 24.14 11.90 1.76
C GLU A 245 24.72 12.29 0.39
N ALA A 246 24.90 13.60 0.19
CA ALA A 246 25.43 14.16 -1.04
C ALA A 246 26.40 15.31 -0.76
N LYS A 247 27.26 15.62 -1.71
CA LYS A 247 28.10 16.83 -1.70
C LYS A 247 27.54 17.87 -2.68
N ARG A 248 27.72 19.13 -2.30
CA ARG A 248 27.27 20.25 -3.13
C ARG A 248 27.92 20.21 -4.52
N LYS A 249 27.06 20.34 -5.56
CA LYS A 249 27.43 20.32 -6.99
C LYS A 249 28.00 18.98 -7.50
N GLU A 250 28.12 17.96 -6.66
CA GLU A 250 28.39 16.60 -7.14
C GLU A 250 27.07 15.93 -7.52
N PRO A 251 27.00 15.23 -8.66
CA PRO A 251 25.77 14.56 -9.09
C PRO A 251 25.48 13.35 -8.19
N VAL A 252 24.22 13.26 -7.75
CA VAL A 252 23.65 12.05 -7.16
C VAL A 252 22.92 11.31 -8.26
N GLN A 253 23.15 10.02 -8.36
CA GLN A 253 22.53 9.16 -9.36
C GLN A 253 21.37 8.41 -8.76
N PHE A 254 20.16 8.60 -9.35
CA PHE A 254 18.95 7.90 -8.99
C PHE A 254 18.60 6.90 -10.08
N GLN A 255 18.44 5.63 -9.72
CA GLN A 255 18.14 4.56 -10.65
C GLN A 255 16.76 3.98 -10.35
N PHE A 256 16.02 3.63 -11.40
CA PHE A 256 14.71 3.00 -11.29
C PHE A 256 14.44 2.10 -12.50
N GLN A 257 13.54 1.14 -12.31
CA GLN A 257 13.02 0.33 -13.40
C GLN A 257 11.72 0.92 -13.95
N SER A 258 11.44 0.70 -15.22
CA SER A 258 10.17 1.03 -15.87
C SER A 258 9.90 0.03 -17.00
N PRO A 259 8.63 -0.43 -17.16
CA PRO A 259 8.27 -1.36 -18.25
C PRO A 259 8.29 -0.71 -19.63
N GLY A 260 8.08 0.60 -19.68
CA GLY A 260 8.05 1.38 -20.91
C GLY A 260 9.18 2.42 -21.02
N PRO A 261 9.29 3.09 -22.16
CA PRO A 261 10.28 4.14 -22.35
C PRO A 261 10.01 5.34 -21.46
N VAL A 262 11.07 5.90 -20.85
CA VAL A 262 11.04 7.10 -20.02
C VAL A 262 12.09 8.07 -20.53
N ASP A 263 11.64 9.18 -21.14
CA ASP A 263 12.54 10.24 -21.60
C ASP A 263 12.74 11.31 -20.53
N ARG A 264 11.69 11.66 -19.80
CA ARG A 264 11.69 12.72 -18.80
C ARG A 264 10.91 12.33 -17.56
N VAL A 265 11.41 12.80 -16.42
CA VAL A 265 10.77 12.71 -15.11
C VAL A 265 10.73 14.11 -14.51
N GLU A 266 9.60 14.49 -13.95
CA GLU A 266 9.49 15.71 -13.17
C GLU A 266 10.08 15.49 -11.78
N LEU A 267 11.08 16.28 -11.41
CA LEU A 267 11.62 16.35 -10.05
C LEU A 267 11.00 17.54 -9.34
N GLN A 268 10.29 17.28 -8.27
CA GLN A 268 9.84 18.31 -7.33
C GLN A 268 10.81 18.33 -6.15
N ILE A 269 11.51 19.44 -5.99
CA ILE A 269 12.58 19.62 -5.02
C ILE A 269 12.07 20.59 -3.95
N VAL A 270 11.97 20.11 -2.73
CA VAL A 270 11.51 20.89 -1.58
C VAL A 270 12.69 21.16 -0.65
N LYS A 271 12.91 22.45 -0.30
CA LYS A 271 13.89 22.89 0.69
C LYS A 271 13.27 23.94 1.61
N GLY A 272 12.97 23.55 2.85
CA GLY A 272 12.17 24.40 3.74
C GLY A 272 10.81 24.73 3.12
N SER A 273 10.50 26.01 2.93
CA SER A 273 9.28 26.48 2.27
C SER A 273 9.40 26.63 0.75
N SER A 274 10.60 26.44 0.19
CA SER A 274 10.84 26.59 -1.25
C SER A 274 10.52 25.29 -1.98
N VAL A 275 9.74 25.38 -3.05
CA VAL A 275 9.41 24.28 -3.95
C VAL A 275 9.87 24.63 -5.35
N THR A 276 10.64 23.77 -5.99
CA THR A 276 11.12 23.93 -7.37
C THR A 276 10.75 22.68 -8.15
N ASN A 277 10.12 22.85 -9.32
CA ASN A 277 9.82 21.75 -10.23
C ASN A 277 10.73 21.87 -11.46
N ILE A 278 11.38 20.77 -11.82
CA ILE A 278 12.23 20.70 -13.02
C ILE A 278 11.90 19.43 -13.82
N GLN A 279 12.06 19.51 -15.14
CA GLN A 279 12.02 18.34 -16.01
C GLN A 279 13.44 17.81 -16.16
N SER A 280 13.68 16.61 -15.63
CA SER A 280 14.99 15.95 -15.76
C SER A 280 14.92 14.89 -16.86
N GLN A 281 15.98 14.85 -17.67
CA GLN A 281 16.14 13.81 -18.67
C GLN A 281 16.53 12.50 -17.98
N ALA A 282 15.87 11.42 -18.34
CA ALA A 282 16.24 10.07 -17.94
C ALA A 282 16.96 9.38 -19.11
N TYR A 283 17.97 8.60 -18.80
CA TYR A 283 18.65 7.77 -19.81
C TYR A 283 18.65 6.31 -19.36
N LYS A 284 18.53 5.41 -20.34
CA LYS A 284 18.51 3.97 -20.09
C LYS A 284 19.93 3.41 -20.19
N ARG A 285 20.34 2.62 -19.19
CA ARG A 285 21.60 1.87 -19.21
C ARG A 285 21.44 0.51 -19.91
N ASP A 286 22.55 -0.12 -20.23
CA ASP A 286 22.60 -1.45 -20.87
C ASP A 286 21.94 -2.54 -20.02
N ASN A 287 21.93 -2.39 -18.70
CA ASN A 287 21.22 -3.29 -17.78
C ASN A 287 19.68 -3.06 -17.72
N GLY A 288 19.15 -2.16 -18.56
CA GLY A 288 17.73 -1.86 -18.64
C GLY A 288 17.21 -0.83 -17.62
N MET A 289 18.03 -0.41 -16.64
CA MET A 289 17.66 0.58 -15.63
C MET A 289 17.67 2.00 -16.22
N TYR A 290 16.70 2.80 -15.81
CA TYR A 290 16.68 4.24 -16.06
C TYR A 290 17.46 4.99 -15.00
N VAL A 291 18.14 6.04 -15.38
CA VAL A 291 18.99 6.84 -14.51
C VAL A 291 18.71 8.32 -14.68
N ILE A 292 18.69 9.03 -13.56
CA ILE A 292 18.67 10.48 -13.48
C ILE A 292 19.84 10.91 -12.60
N ASP A 293 20.66 11.82 -13.13
CA ASP A 293 21.71 12.50 -12.36
C ASP A 293 21.21 13.89 -11.94
N TYR A 294 21.32 14.21 -10.66
CA TYR A 294 20.98 15.54 -10.15
C TYR A 294 22.04 16.07 -9.18
N ALA A 295 22.52 17.29 -9.45
CA ALA A 295 23.52 17.99 -8.62
C ALA A 295 22.86 19.13 -7.84
N PHE A 296 22.89 19.06 -6.52
CA PHE A 296 22.30 20.06 -5.64
C PHE A 296 23.18 21.33 -5.55
N PRO A 297 22.63 22.52 -5.86
CA PRO A 297 23.43 23.75 -5.95
C PRO A 297 23.90 24.30 -4.59
N HIS A 298 23.16 23.97 -3.51
CA HIS A 298 23.40 24.51 -2.18
C HIS A 298 23.37 23.41 -1.12
N LYS A 299 24.09 23.60 -0.01
CA LYS A 299 24.02 22.75 1.18
C LYS A 299 22.63 22.81 1.84
N GLY A 300 22.24 21.77 2.53
CA GLY A 300 21.00 21.67 3.31
C GLY A 300 20.28 20.34 3.08
N THR A 301 19.13 20.20 3.71
CA THR A 301 18.26 19.03 3.54
C THR A 301 17.19 19.34 2.51
N TYR A 302 17.01 18.41 1.59
CA TYR A 302 16.04 18.47 0.50
C TYR A 302 15.13 17.27 0.54
N VAL A 303 13.85 17.45 0.28
CA VAL A 303 12.95 16.35 -0.09
C VAL A 303 12.82 16.35 -1.60
N LEU A 304 13.19 15.24 -2.22
CA LEU A 304 13.19 15.06 -3.67
C LEU A 304 12.09 14.08 -4.05
N HIS A 305 11.03 14.58 -4.66
CA HIS A 305 9.95 13.77 -5.20
C HIS A 305 10.15 13.54 -6.69
N PHE A 306 10.04 12.28 -7.10
CA PHE A 306 9.97 11.88 -8.50
C PHE A 306 8.50 11.79 -8.90
N ARG A 307 8.14 12.48 -9.97
CA ARG A 307 6.76 12.55 -10.47
C ARG A 307 6.70 12.14 -11.93
N MET A 308 5.70 11.35 -12.26
CA MET A 308 5.41 10.96 -13.65
C MET A 308 3.91 11.08 -13.91
N LYS A 309 3.53 11.59 -15.07
CA LYS A 309 2.12 11.80 -15.45
C LYS A 309 1.32 12.60 -14.38
N GLY A 310 1.99 13.53 -13.69
CA GLY A 310 1.38 14.36 -12.65
C GLY A 310 1.29 13.72 -11.26
N ALA A 311 1.64 12.45 -11.10
CA ALA A 311 1.57 11.70 -9.84
C ALA A 311 2.94 11.55 -9.17
N TYR A 312 2.96 11.46 -7.85
CA TYR A 312 4.16 11.09 -7.07
C TYR A 312 4.41 9.59 -7.23
N ILE A 313 5.65 9.22 -7.57
CA ILE A 313 6.08 7.84 -7.76
C ILE A 313 6.91 7.37 -6.57
N PHE A 314 8.01 8.07 -6.27
CA PHE A 314 8.84 7.79 -5.10
C PHE A 314 9.53 9.06 -4.60
N THR A 315 10.05 9.00 -3.38
CA THR A 315 10.64 10.14 -2.68
C THR A 315 11.90 9.73 -1.92
N TYR A 316 12.86 10.66 -1.90
CA TYR A 316 14.07 10.62 -1.08
C TYR A 316 14.21 11.88 -0.23
N GLU A 317 14.88 11.78 0.91
CA GLU A 317 15.46 12.93 1.61
C GLU A 317 16.95 12.99 1.32
N VAL A 318 17.45 14.14 0.85
CA VAL A 318 18.88 14.29 0.48
C VAL A 318 19.51 15.35 1.35
N LYS A 319 20.54 14.97 2.11
CA LYS A 319 21.33 15.85 2.94
C LYS A 319 22.63 16.22 2.25
N VAL A 320 22.71 17.48 1.85
CA VAL A 320 23.84 18.01 1.07
C VAL A 320 24.83 18.74 1.98
N SER A 321 26.07 18.23 2.04
CA SER A 321 27.19 18.81 2.71
C SER A 321 27.98 19.80 1.82
N LYS A 322 29.12 20.34 2.32
CA LYS A 322 30.01 21.22 1.53
C LYS A 322 30.68 20.48 0.40
#